data_00203580d1bb05109861e908abbafbf4
#
_entry.id   00203580d1bb05109861e908abbafbf4
#
_cell.length_a   1.000
_cell.length_b   1.000
_cell.length_c   1.000
_cell.angle_alpha   90.00
_cell.angle_beta   90.00
_cell.angle_gamma   90.00
#
_symmetry.space_group_name_H-M   'P 1'
#
loop_
_entity.id
_entity.type
_entity.pdbx_description
1 polymer ?
#
loop_
_entity_poly.entity_id
_entity_poly.type
_entity_poly.pdbx_seq_one_letter_code
_entity_poly.pdbx_strand_id
1 'polypeptide(L)'
;MPSTDAVQSPGSSDCRAPSARAQAWALHTITCLNSLGTGVLWNGLSFLVEREYAYTRQETLALYVGTALAYAVAAWWTGSLLRRLGNHVSPRAFLGWIFVAQGLAAPLVLIPGSSIGLVVAATVLSVAGAMMWPVVEAYVSSGKDGHAMRRSIGLWSINWMVSVGACLLLMAPLYATGHTRWAMVAVLPISVLSIVCLRFLPREPAPHGEEHHDAPESYRPMLASARVLLPTAYVVIGAISPILPYAIEELSIDPAWRTPLGSLWLFVRAAAVSVLAVTHFWHGRWQGLVLAATALAGGFTMAALAPNTATLVAGLVAIGIGHGLLYYSALYYAMRLERADIDAGGTHEALIGVGYVVGPGAALAGGMWNGAEGIVTVELIVLGLAMLLALQAWRRSARPATA
;
A
#
# COMPACT_ATOMS: atom_id res chain seq x y z
N MET A 1 -68.41 7.39 -23.48
CA MET A 1 -67.05 7.47 -24.07
C MET A 1 -66.16 6.59 -23.23
N PRO A 2 -65.55 5.56 -23.79
CA PRO A 2 -64.86 4.54 -23.02
C PRO A 2 -63.44 4.99 -22.61
N SER A 3 -63.11 4.59 -21.39
CA SER A 3 -61.80 4.71 -20.76
C SER A 3 -60.75 3.85 -21.53
N THR A 4 -59.64 4.47 -21.94
CA THR A 4 -58.49 3.79 -22.50
C THR A 4 -57.68 3.19 -21.34
N ASP A 5 -57.80 1.87 -21.17
CA ASP A 5 -56.91 1.07 -20.34
C ASP A 5 -55.47 1.17 -20.90
N ALA A 6 -54.58 1.75 -20.13
CA ALA A 6 -53.12 1.74 -20.40
C ALA A 6 -52.61 0.30 -20.18
N VAL A 7 -52.31 -0.37 -21.25
CA VAL A 7 -51.57 -1.64 -21.28
C VAL A 7 -50.22 -1.43 -20.63
N GLN A 8 -50.05 -1.94 -19.41
CA GLN A 8 -48.74 -2.09 -18.79
C GLN A 8 -47.94 -3.10 -19.57
N SER A 9 -46.87 -2.71 -20.20
CA SER A 9 -45.89 -3.56 -20.84
C SER A 9 -45.20 -4.46 -19.79
N PRO A 10 -45.29 -5.79 -19.83
CA PRO A 10 -44.48 -6.65 -18.97
C PRO A 10 -43.09 -6.80 -19.56
N GLY A 11 -42.05 -6.46 -18.80
CA GLY A 11 -40.71 -6.94 -19.10
C GLY A 11 -39.59 -5.96 -19.13
N SER A 12 -39.39 -5.19 -18.05
CA SER A 12 -38.04 -4.82 -17.68
C SER A 12 -37.61 -5.76 -16.55
N SER A 13 -36.74 -6.71 -16.88
CA SER A 13 -36.03 -7.51 -15.87
C SER A 13 -35.32 -6.55 -14.94
N ASP A 14 -35.92 -6.25 -13.80
CA ASP A 14 -35.36 -5.51 -12.70
C ASP A 14 -34.11 -6.25 -12.20
N CYS A 15 -32.96 -5.97 -12.81
CA CYS A 15 -31.67 -6.26 -12.20
C CYS A 15 -31.57 -5.37 -10.95
N ARG A 16 -32.18 -5.82 -9.85
CA ARG A 16 -32.08 -5.12 -8.55
C ARG A 16 -30.62 -4.80 -8.26
N ALA A 17 -30.33 -3.54 -8.04
CA ALA A 17 -28.99 -3.11 -7.62
C ALA A 17 -28.56 -3.93 -6.40
N PRO A 18 -27.28 -4.39 -6.35
CA PRO A 18 -26.78 -5.16 -5.22
C PRO A 18 -26.98 -4.41 -3.91
N SER A 19 -27.38 -5.14 -2.85
CA SER A 19 -27.57 -4.52 -1.54
C SER A 19 -26.27 -3.89 -1.02
N ALA A 20 -26.37 -2.86 -0.20
CA ALA A 20 -25.20 -2.17 0.40
C ALA A 20 -24.31 -3.16 1.17
N ARG A 21 -24.90 -4.20 1.79
CA ARG A 21 -24.14 -5.29 2.44
C ARG A 21 -23.34 -6.12 1.45
N ALA A 22 -23.93 -6.46 0.29
CA ALA A 22 -23.24 -7.21 -0.76
C ALA A 22 -22.09 -6.41 -1.36
N GLN A 23 -22.29 -5.10 -1.57
CA GLN A 23 -21.24 -4.19 -2.05
C GLN A 23 -20.07 -4.10 -1.05
N ALA A 24 -20.34 -3.89 0.24
CA ALA A 24 -19.32 -3.84 1.28
C ALA A 24 -18.55 -5.16 1.38
N TRP A 25 -19.24 -6.30 1.35
CA TRP A 25 -18.60 -7.62 1.34
C TRP A 25 -17.68 -7.80 0.14
N ALA A 26 -18.15 -7.50 -1.08
CA ALA A 26 -17.36 -7.62 -2.30
C ALA A 26 -16.11 -6.73 -2.24
N LEU A 27 -16.25 -5.49 -1.77
CA LEU A 27 -15.15 -4.54 -1.65
C LEU A 27 -14.08 -5.03 -0.65
N HIS A 28 -14.50 -5.51 0.53
CA HIS A 28 -13.57 -6.08 1.50
C HIS A 28 -12.89 -7.36 1.00
N THR A 29 -13.60 -8.18 0.23
CA THR A 29 -13.04 -9.39 -0.39
C THR A 29 -12.02 -9.03 -1.48
N ILE A 30 -12.34 -8.10 -2.39
CA ILE A 30 -11.39 -7.58 -3.39
C ILE A 30 -10.14 -7.02 -2.70
N THR A 31 -10.33 -6.22 -1.64
CA THR A 31 -9.23 -5.66 -0.86
C THR A 31 -8.35 -6.76 -0.25
N CYS A 32 -8.94 -7.73 0.44
CA CYS A 32 -8.19 -8.84 1.05
C CYS A 32 -7.38 -9.62 0.00
N LEU A 33 -8.04 -10.06 -1.08
CA LEU A 33 -7.41 -10.84 -2.15
C LEU A 33 -6.25 -10.08 -2.82
N ASN A 34 -6.49 -8.82 -3.21
CA ASN A 34 -5.45 -8.04 -3.90
C ASN A 34 -4.35 -7.56 -2.95
N SER A 35 -4.64 -7.43 -1.65
CA SER A 35 -3.60 -7.18 -0.65
C SER A 35 -2.67 -8.36 -0.44
N LEU A 36 -3.15 -9.61 -0.59
CA LEU A 36 -2.26 -10.77 -0.66
C LEU A 36 -1.30 -10.66 -1.85
N GLY A 37 -1.81 -10.32 -3.05
CA GLY A 37 -0.98 -10.07 -4.24
C GLY A 37 0.02 -8.93 -4.06
N THR A 38 -0.41 -7.83 -3.44
CA THR A 38 0.45 -6.70 -3.08
C THR A 38 1.54 -7.13 -2.08
N GLY A 39 1.19 -8.00 -1.13
CA GLY A 39 2.12 -8.61 -0.19
C GLY A 39 3.19 -9.46 -0.88
N VAL A 40 2.79 -10.28 -1.87
CA VAL A 40 3.75 -11.03 -2.69
C VAL A 40 4.71 -10.09 -3.42
N LEU A 41 4.20 -9.02 -4.04
CA LEU A 41 5.01 -8.10 -4.82
C LEU A 41 6.00 -7.29 -3.96
N TRP A 42 5.49 -6.62 -2.91
CA TRP A 42 6.32 -5.65 -2.16
C TRP A 42 7.08 -6.24 -0.99
N ASN A 43 6.68 -7.41 -0.50
CA ASN A 43 7.32 -8.03 0.66
C ASN A 43 7.81 -9.46 0.38
N GLY A 44 7.15 -10.19 -0.51
CA GLY A 44 7.48 -11.57 -0.85
C GLY A 44 8.46 -11.72 -2.02
N LEU A 45 8.50 -10.72 -2.94
CA LEU A 45 9.32 -10.76 -4.14
C LEU A 45 10.81 -10.93 -3.82
N SER A 46 11.32 -10.27 -2.79
CA SER A 46 12.72 -10.38 -2.36
C SER A 46 13.07 -11.80 -1.89
N PHE A 47 12.17 -12.44 -1.14
CA PHE A 47 12.33 -13.84 -0.75
C PHE A 47 12.27 -14.79 -1.94
N LEU A 48 11.42 -14.47 -2.93
CA LEU A 48 11.31 -15.28 -4.15
C LEU A 48 12.59 -15.20 -4.99
N VAL A 49 13.12 -13.99 -5.22
CA VAL A 49 14.30 -13.82 -6.09
C VAL A 49 15.58 -14.30 -5.42
N GLU A 50 15.70 -14.14 -4.11
CA GLU A 50 16.79 -14.72 -3.33
C GLU A 50 16.77 -16.26 -3.44
N ARG A 51 15.60 -16.88 -3.19
CA ARG A 51 15.48 -18.33 -3.08
C ARG A 51 15.56 -19.09 -4.41
N GLU A 52 14.93 -18.56 -5.47
CA GLU A 52 14.75 -19.31 -6.72
C GLU A 52 15.46 -18.71 -7.93
N TYR A 53 15.93 -17.48 -7.84
CA TYR A 53 16.68 -16.81 -8.91
C TYR A 53 18.14 -16.50 -8.51
N ALA A 54 18.50 -16.76 -7.26
CA ALA A 54 19.83 -16.48 -6.70
C ALA A 54 20.29 -15.03 -6.92
N TYR A 55 19.35 -14.08 -6.86
CA TYR A 55 19.69 -12.66 -7.00
C TYR A 55 20.54 -12.20 -5.82
N THR A 56 21.52 -11.38 -6.13
CA THR A 56 22.25 -10.63 -5.12
C THR A 56 21.37 -9.54 -4.52
N ARG A 57 21.79 -9.02 -3.36
CA ARG A 57 21.13 -7.88 -2.72
C ARG A 57 20.98 -6.67 -3.67
N GLN A 58 22.03 -6.37 -4.47
CA GLN A 58 22.01 -5.26 -5.42
C GLN A 58 21.04 -5.49 -6.58
N GLU A 59 20.99 -6.70 -7.15
CA GLU A 59 20.04 -7.04 -8.21
C GLU A 59 18.59 -6.96 -7.71
N THR A 60 18.35 -7.40 -6.48
CA THR A 60 17.03 -7.26 -5.83
C THR A 60 16.66 -5.81 -5.63
N LEU A 61 17.57 -4.97 -5.12
CA LEU A 61 17.34 -3.53 -4.98
C LEU A 61 17.05 -2.86 -6.34
N ALA A 62 17.81 -3.21 -7.38
CA ALA A 62 17.59 -2.69 -8.74
C ALA A 62 16.22 -3.10 -9.30
N LEU A 63 15.78 -4.34 -9.09
CA LEU A 63 14.44 -4.80 -9.45
C LEU A 63 13.35 -3.97 -8.75
N TYR A 64 13.51 -3.71 -7.45
CA TYR A 64 12.58 -2.88 -6.68
C TYR A 64 12.54 -1.43 -7.16
N VAL A 65 13.69 -0.83 -7.50
CA VAL A 65 13.72 0.53 -8.13
C VAL A 65 12.92 0.55 -9.43
N GLY A 66 13.14 -0.43 -10.31
CA GLY A 66 12.44 -0.50 -11.59
C GLY A 66 10.93 -0.68 -11.45
N THR A 67 10.50 -1.61 -10.60
CA THR A 67 9.07 -1.87 -10.34
C THR A 67 8.41 -0.70 -9.62
N ALA A 68 9.09 -0.05 -8.69
CA ALA A 68 8.60 1.13 -7.97
C ALA A 68 8.47 2.36 -8.88
N LEU A 69 9.40 2.56 -9.81
CA LEU A 69 9.28 3.64 -10.80
C LEU A 69 8.04 3.45 -11.68
N ALA A 70 7.81 2.22 -12.15
CA ALA A 70 6.61 1.88 -12.91
C ALA A 70 5.32 2.13 -12.07
N TYR A 71 5.34 1.79 -10.78
CA TYR A 71 4.25 2.09 -9.84
C TYR A 71 3.98 3.58 -9.73
N ALA A 72 4.99 4.39 -9.42
CA ALA A 72 4.85 5.82 -9.20
C ALA A 72 4.28 6.55 -10.44
N VAL A 73 4.79 6.20 -11.64
CA VAL A 73 4.31 6.75 -12.91
C VAL A 73 2.85 6.33 -13.16
N ALA A 74 2.50 5.06 -12.95
CA ALA A 74 1.15 4.57 -13.16
C ALA A 74 0.15 5.21 -12.17
N ALA A 75 0.51 5.33 -10.90
CA ALA A 75 -0.32 5.99 -9.88
C ALA A 75 -0.63 7.44 -10.25
N TRP A 76 0.40 8.18 -10.65
CA TRP A 76 0.25 9.58 -11.07
C TRP A 76 -0.71 9.76 -12.27
N TRP A 77 -0.73 8.80 -13.18
CA TRP A 77 -1.54 8.90 -14.39
C TRP A 77 -2.95 8.32 -14.25
N THR A 78 -3.26 7.58 -13.21
CA THR A 78 -4.53 6.86 -13.06
C THR A 78 -5.75 7.77 -13.19
N GLY A 79 -5.82 8.89 -12.46
CA GLY A 79 -6.95 9.82 -12.54
C GLY A 79 -7.09 10.46 -13.91
N SER A 80 -5.97 10.90 -14.52
CA SER A 80 -6.00 11.50 -15.87
C SER A 80 -6.36 10.49 -16.95
N LEU A 81 -5.94 9.23 -16.82
CA LEU A 81 -6.32 8.15 -17.71
C LEU A 81 -7.82 7.85 -17.63
N LEU A 82 -8.37 7.73 -16.42
CA LEU A 82 -9.81 7.52 -16.23
C LEU A 82 -10.64 8.66 -16.80
N ARG A 83 -10.23 9.92 -16.60
CA ARG A 83 -10.91 11.07 -17.23
C ARG A 83 -10.85 11.04 -18.76
N ARG A 84 -9.71 10.63 -19.36
CA ARG A 84 -9.57 10.50 -20.83
C ARG A 84 -10.40 9.35 -21.40
N LEU A 85 -10.54 8.25 -20.66
CA LEU A 85 -11.42 7.15 -21.07
C LEU A 85 -12.90 7.56 -20.96
N GLY A 86 -13.21 8.57 -20.16
CA GLY A 86 -14.51 9.22 -20.06
C GLY A 86 -15.67 8.25 -19.87
N ASN A 87 -16.77 8.49 -20.59
CA ASN A 87 -17.98 7.66 -20.50
C ASN A 87 -17.84 6.26 -21.14
N HIS A 88 -16.71 5.94 -21.75
CA HIS A 88 -16.50 4.65 -22.43
C HIS A 88 -16.13 3.53 -21.47
N VAL A 89 -15.42 3.83 -20.37
CA VAL A 89 -14.94 2.84 -19.41
C VAL A 89 -15.31 3.26 -17.99
N SER A 90 -16.24 2.51 -17.38
CA SER A 90 -16.56 2.75 -15.97
C SER A 90 -15.42 2.31 -15.04
N PRO A 91 -15.29 2.91 -13.83
CA PRO A 91 -14.31 2.48 -12.82
C PRO A 91 -14.36 0.99 -12.53
N ARG A 92 -15.56 0.37 -12.51
CA ARG A 92 -15.73 -1.08 -12.35
C ARG A 92 -15.12 -1.86 -13.54
N ALA A 93 -15.34 -1.43 -14.78
CA ALA A 93 -14.77 -2.10 -15.96
C ALA A 93 -13.25 -1.94 -15.99
N PHE A 94 -12.75 -0.77 -15.58
CA PHE A 94 -11.32 -0.51 -15.45
C PHE A 94 -10.65 -1.46 -14.45
N LEU A 95 -11.24 -1.68 -13.27
CA LEU A 95 -10.79 -2.71 -12.32
C LEU A 95 -10.78 -4.11 -12.96
N GLY A 96 -11.79 -4.43 -13.76
CA GLY A 96 -11.84 -5.71 -14.49
C GLY A 96 -10.63 -5.91 -15.40
N TRP A 97 -10.24 -4.89 -16.16
CA TRP A 97 -9.07 -4.96 -17.04
C TRP A 97 -7.77 -5.08 -16.26
N ILE A 98 -7.66 -4.38 -15.11
CA ILE A 98 -6.52 -4.51 -14.21
C ILE A 98 -6.38 -5.95 -13.72
N PHE A 99 -7.47 -6.57 -13.26
CA PHE A 99 -7.44 -7.95 -12.77
C PHE A 99 -7.14 -8.96 -13.87
N VAL A 100 -7.62 -8.74 -15.10
CA VAL A 100 -7.22 -9.57 -16.27
C VAL A 100 -5.71 -9.45 -16.51
N ALA A 101 -5.17 -8.23 -16.53
CA ALA A 101 -3.73 -8.00 -16.74
C ALA A 101 -2.88 -8.68 -15.66
N GLN A 102 -3.25 -8.54 -14.38
CA GLN A 102 -2.57 -9.22 -13.27
C GLN A 102 -2.62 -10.74 -13.40
N GLY A 103 -3.81 -11.29 -13.68
CA GLY A 103 -3.99 -12.73 -13.83
C GLY A 103 -3.18 -13.33 -14.97
N LEU A 104 -3.07 -12.63 -16.11
CA LEU A 104 -2.27 -13.06 -17.26
C LEU A 104 -0.76 -12.92 -17.02
N ALA A 105 -0.33 -11.91 -16.29
CA ALA A 105 1.08 -11.66 -16.03
C ALA A 105 1.66 -12.59 -14.95
N ALA A 106 0.88 -12.94 -13.93
CA ALA A 106 1.37 -13.72 -12.79
C ALA A 106 2.03 -15.06 -13.15
N PRO A 107 1.53 -15.88 -14.09
CA PRO A 107 2.17 -17.14 -14.48
C PRO A 107 3.47 -16.99 -15.25
N LEU A 108 3.83 -15.80 -15.74
CA LEU A 108 5.07 -15.57 -16.50
C LEU A 108 6.33 -15.90 -15.69
N VAL A 109 6.25 -15.92 -14.36
CA VAL A 109 7.35 -16.36 -13.47
C VAL A 109 7.71 -17.83 -13.64
N LEU A 110 6.84 -18.64 -14.27
CA LEU A 110 7.09 -20.05 -14.55
C LEU A 110 7.91 -20.29 -15.82
N ILE A 111 8.21 -19.26 -16.62
CA ILE A 111 9.02 -19.39 -17.83
C ILE A 111 10.43 -19.86 -17.43
N PRO A 112 10.86 -21.05 -17.86
CA PRO A 112 12.12 -21.63 -17.41
C PRO A 112 13.34 -20.83 -17.89
N GLY A 113 14.36 -20.73 -17.03
CA GLY A 113 15.67 -20.16 -17.40
C GLY A 113 15.70 -18.66 -17.70
N SER A 114 14.61 -17.92 -17.43
CA SER A 114 14.53 -16.52 -17.76
C SER A 114 14.03 -15.66 -16.59
N SER A 115 14.83 -14.66 -16.21
CA SER A 115 14.37 -13.59 -15.31
C SER A 115 13.39 -12.60 -16.00
N ILE A 116 13.25 -12.65 -17.32
CA ILE A 116 12.38 -11.73 -18.07
C ILE A 116 10.92 -11.92 -17.65
N GLY A 117 10.48 -13.18 -17.55
CA GLY A 117 9.10 -13.47 -17.10
C GLY A 117 8.82 -12.91 -15.70
N LEU A 118 9.77 -13.02 -14.78
CA LEU A 118 9.69 -12.43 -13.45
C LEU A 118 9.59 -10.89 -13.51
N VAL A 119 10.51 -10.24 -14.24
CA VAL A 119 10.55 -8.77 -14.35
C VAL A 119 9.25 -8.24 -14.98
N VAL A 120 8.76 -8.88 -16.04
CA VAL A 120 7.49 -8.50 -16.68
C VAL A 120 6.33 -8.69 -15.72
N ALA A 121 6.23 -9.85 -15.05
CA ALA A 121 5.18 -10.10 -14.06
C ALA A 121 5.21 -9.05 -12.94
N ALA A 122 6.36 -8.84 -12.31
CA ALA A 122 6.51 -7.87 -11.23
C ALA A 122 6.13 -6.44 -11.68
N THR A 123 6.56 -6.02 -12.87
CA THR A 123 6.24 -4.70 -13.42
C THR A 123 4.75 -4.56 -13.71
N VAL A 124 4.12 -5.55 -14.34
CA VAL A 124 2.67 -5.51 -14.62
C VAL A 124 1.86 -5.50 -13.32
N LEU A 125 2.23 -6.33 -12.34
CA LEU A 125 1.56 -6.33 -11.03
C LEU A 125 1.73 -4.99 -10.31
N SER A 126 2.90 -4.38 -10.42
CA SER A 126 3.20 -3.05 -9.86
C SER A 126 2.31 -1.96 -10.46
N VAL A 127 2.29 -1.86 -11.79
CA VAL A 127 1.44 -0.91 -12.53
C VAL A 127 -0.04 -1.13 -12.23
N ALA A 128 -0.48 -2.38 -12.26
CA ALA A 128 -1.85 -2.77 -11.97
C ALA A 128 -2.27 -2.41 -10.53
N GLY A 129 -1.41 -2.66 -9.55
CA GLY A 129 -1.62 -2.27 -8.16
C GLY A 129 -1.75 -0.75 -8.01
N ALA A 130 -0.83 0.01 -8.62
CA ALA A 130 -0.85 1.47 -8.60
C ALA A 130 -2.14 2.07 -9.16
N MET A 131 -2.69 1.47 -10.20
CA MET A 131 -3.94 1.92 -10.83
C MET A 131 -5.20 1.44 -10.08
N MET A 132 -5.11 0.30 -9.39
CA MET A 132 -6.24 -0.30 -8.70
C MET A 132 -6.61 0.46 -7.43
N TRP A 133 -5.62 0.80 -6.58
CA TRP A 133 -5.89 1.31 -5.24
C TRP A 133 -6.68 2.61 -5.22
N PRO A 134 -6.39 3.65 -6.03
CA PRO A 134 -7.20 4.87 -6.07
C PRO A 134 -8.67 4.62 -6.39
N VAL A 135 -8.94 3.66 -7.27
CA VAL A 135 -10.31 3.29 -7.65
C VAL A 135 -11.01 2.53 -6.52
N VAL A 136 -10.32 1.60 -5.85
CA VAL A 136 -10.85 0.87 -4.69
C VAL A 136 -11.15 1.85 -3.55
N GLU A 137 -10.25 2.79 -3.26
CA GLU A 137 -10.43 3.83 -2.23
C GLU A 137 -11.67 4.70 -2.49
N ALA A 138 -11.92 5.07 -3.75
CA ALA A 138 -13.12 5.80 -4.13
C ALA A 138 -14.40 5.00 -3.84
N TYR A 139 -14.41 3.68 -4.04
CA TYR A 139 -15.53 2.82 -3.64
C TYR A 139 -15.64 2.68 -2.11
N VAL A 140 -14.53 2.64 -1.38
CA VAL A 140 -14.51 2.56 0.10
C VAL A 140 -15.17 3.78 0.72
N SER A 141 -14.89 4.96 0.19
CA SER A 141 -15.42 6.25 0.67
C SER A 141 -16.79 6.60 0.09
N SER A 142 -17.20 5.97 -1.02
CA SER A 142 -18.41 6.23 -1.81
C SER A 142 -19.68 6.38 -0.98
N GLY A 143 -20.41 7.48 -1.16
CA GLY A 143 -21.71 7.76 -0.53
C GLY A 143 -21.66 7.83 1.00
N LYS A 144 -20.49 8.04 1.59
CA LYS A 144 -20.29 8.13 3.03
C LYS A 144 -19.72 9.49 3.41
N ASP A 145 -20.07 9.94 4.60
CA ASP A 145 -19.61 11.18 5.20
C ASP A 145 -19.14 10.98 6.64
N GLY A 146 -18.48 11.95 7.18
CA GLY A 146 -18.12 12.08 8.59
C GLY A 146 -17.68 10.76 9.25
N HIS A 147 -18.45 10.30 10.23
CA HIS A 147 -18.12 9.11 11.03
C HIS A 147 -18.19 7.81 10.22
N ALA A 148 -19.16 7.69 9.30
CA ALA A 148 -19.33 6.48 8.48
C ALA A 148 -18.12 6.27 7.54
N MET A 149 -17.64 7.35 6.90
CA MET A 149 -16.44 7.31 6.06
C MET A 149 -15.19 6.91 6.85
N ARG A 150 -14.93 7.54 8.00
CA ARG A 150 -13.80 7.20 8.87
C ARG A 150 -13.79 5.74 9.29
N ARG A 151 -14.96 5.21 9.71
CA ARG A 151 -15.10 3.80 10.08
C ARG A 151 -14.82 2.88 8.90
N SER A 152 -15.34 3.22 7.71
CA SER A 152 -15.14 2.44 6.49
C SER A 152 -13.66 2.36 6.10
N ILE A 153 -12.97 3.50 6.08
CA ILE A 153 -11.54 3.59 5.76
C ILE A 153 -10.69 2.89 6.82
N GLY A 154 -11.03 3.05 8.11
CA GLY A 154 -10.34 2.35 9.19
C GLY A 154 -10.41 0.83 9.06
N LEU A 155 -11.61 0.28 8.83
CA LEU A 155 -11.82 -1.16 8.62
C LEU A 155 -11.12 -1.64 7.35
N TRP A 156 -11.18 -0.86 6.27
CA TRP A 156 -10.46 -1.15 5.03
C TRP A 156 -8.95 -1.17 5.24
N SER A 157 -8.40 -0.19 5.95
CA SER A 157 -6.97 -0.11 6.27
C SER A 157 -6.49 -1.32 7.07
N ILE A 158 -7.22 -1.74 8.09
CA ILE A 158 -6.88 -2.93 8.88
C ILE A 158 -6.94 -4.19 7.99
N ASN A 159 -7.99 -4.32 7.15
CA ASN A 159 -8.15 -5.45 6.25
C ASN A 159 -6.94 -5.60 5.32
N TRP A 160 -6.55 -4.54 4.60
CA TRP A 160 -5.43 -4.64 3.68
C TRP A 160 -4.09 -4.86 4.40
N MET A 161 -3.84 -4.23 5.54
CA MET A 161 -2.60 -4.40 6.31
C MET A 161 -2.43 -5.82 6.83
N VAL A 162 -3.49 -6.40 7.39
CA VAL A 162 -3.47 -7.79 7.88
C VAL A 162 -3.28 -8.76 6.71
N SER A 163 -3.95 -8.52 5.57
CA SER A 163 -3.82 -9.38 4.39
C SER A 163 -2.42 -9.35 3.78
N VAL A 164 -1.79 -8.15 3.71
CA VAL A 164 -0.39 -8.03 3.27
C VAL A 164 0.55 -8.81 4.20
N GLY A 165 0.34 -8.74 5.52
CA GLY A 165 1.13 -9.53 6.50
C GLY A 165 0.89 -11.03 6.36
N ALA A 166 -0.38 -11.44 6.20
CA ALA A 166 -0.75 -12.84 6.04
C ALA A 166 -0.12 -13.49 4.80
N CYS A 167 0.13 -12.72 3.74
CA CYS A 167 0.80 -13.20 2.54
C CYS A 167 2.14 -13.88 2.87
N LEU A 168 3.00 -13.26 3.68
CA LEU A 168 4.30 -13.83 4.05
C LEU A 168 4.17 -15.09 4.91
N LEU A 169 3.14 -15.18 5.76
CA LEU A 169 2.84 -16.41 6.50
C LEU A 169 2.43 -17.54 5.54
N LEU A 170 1.58 -17.23 4.56
CA LEU A 170 1.14 -18.19 3.54
C LEU A 170 2.29 -18.62 2.61
N MET A 171 3.30 -17.76 2.42
CA MET A 171 4.49 -18.08 1.63
C MET A 171 5.47 -19.00 2.38
N ALA A 172 5.39 -19.13 3.70
CA ALA A 172 6.36 -19.88 4.50
C ALA A 172 6.58 -21.35 4.02
N PRO A 173 5.53 -22.17 3.80
CA PRO A 173 5.71 -23.52 3.29
C PRO A 173 6.30 -23.55 1.87
N LEU A 174 5.93 -22.58 1.02
CA LEU A 174 6.46 -22.47 -0.35
C LEU A 174 7.96 -22.10 -0.34
N TYR A 175 8.34 -21.17 0.52
CA TYR A 175 9.72 -20.75 0.68
C TYR A 175 10.59 -21.90 1.24
N ALA A 176 10.12 -22.57 2.30
CA ALA A 176 10.83 -23.70 2.90
C ALA A 176 11.07 -24.84 1.93
N THR A 177 10.13 -25.11 1.02
CA THR A 177 10.22 -26.20 0.02
C THR A 177 10.83 -25.77 -1.32
N GLY A 178 11.23 -24.48 -1.50
CA GLY A 178 11.80 -23.97 -2.75
C GLY A 178 10.78 -23.81 -3.89
N HIS A 179 9.53 -23.57 -3.57
CA HIS A 179 8.43 -23.39 -4.53
C HIS A 179 7.81 -21.99 -4.46
N THR A 180 8.60 -20.99 -4.14
CA THR A 180 8.13 -19.60 -3.85
C THR A 180 7.45 -18.94 -5.05
N ARG A 181 7.76 -19.35 -6.29
CA ARG A 181 7.08 -18.86 -7.52
C ARG A 181 5.58 -19.06 -7.47
N TRP A 182 5.08 -20.11 -6.82
CA TRP A 182 3.65 -20.37 -6.70
C TRP A 182 2.90 -19.30 -5.92
N ALA A 183 3.58 -18.54 -5.06
CA ALA A 183 2.98 -17.38 -4.43
C ALA A 183 2.62 -16.28 -5.46
N MET A 184 3.48 -16.07 -6.47
CA MET A 184 3.17 -15.13 -7.56
C MET A 184 2.06 -15.69 -8.45
N VAL A 185 2.09 -16.99 -8.80
CA VAL A 185 1.05 -17.67 -9.61
C VAL A 185 -0.32 -17.61 -8.92
N ALA A 186 -0.38 -17.61 -7.59
CA ALA A 186 -1.62 -17.47 -6.83
C ALA A 186 -2.37 -16.15 -7.12
N VAL A 187 -1.71 -15.14 -7.70
CA VAL A 187 -2.38 -13.92 -8.15
C VAL A 187 -3.38 -14.21 -9.28
N LEU A 188 -3.20 -15.27 -10.07
CA LEU A 188 -4.19 -15.67 -11.11
C LEU A 188 -5.56 -16.02 -10.50
N PRO A 189 -5.71 -17.00 -9.61
CA PRO A 189 -7.01 -17.27 -8.98
C PRO A 189 -7.53 -16.08 -8.15
N ILE A 190 -6.65 -15.29 -7.52
CA ILE A 190 -7.01 -14.03 -6.85
C ILE A 190 -7.70 -13.08 -7.83
N SER A 191 -7.13 -12.89 -9.01
CA SER A 191 -7.68 -12.01 -10.06
C SER A 191 -9.02 -12.50 -10.57
N VAL A 192 -9.18 -13.81 -10.80
CA VAL A 192 -10.45 -14.42 -11.23
C VAL A 192 -11.55 -14.19 -10.18
N LEU A 193 -11.26 -14.45 -8.91
CA LEU A 193 -12.20 -14.21 -7.81
C LEU A 193 -12.55 -12.73 -7.67
N SER A 194 -11.58 -11.83 -7.85
CA SER A 194 -11.80 -10.40 -7.84
C SER A 194 -12.74 -9.94 -8.95
N ILE A 195 -12.58 -10.47 -10.18
CA ILE A 195 -13.49 -10.22 -11.31
C ILE A 195 -14.91 -10.66 -10.96
N VAL A 196 -15.07 -11.84 -10.35
CA VAL A 196 -16.39 -12.33 -9.90
C VAL A 196 -17.01 -11.38 -8.87
N CYS A 197 -16.21 -10.83 -7.95
CA CYS A 197 -16.69 -9.88 -6.95
C CYS A 197 -17.15 -8.54 -7.55
N LEU A 198 -16.58 -8.12 -8.70
CA LEU A 198 -16.98 -6.86 -9.36
C LEU A 198 -18.47 -6.79 -9.71
N ARG A 199 -19.14 -7.94 -9.92
CA ARG A 199 -20.60 -7.97 -10.21
C ARG A 199 -21.45 -7.34 -9.10
N PHE A 200 -20.91 -7.27 -7.87
CA PHE A 200 -21.59 -6.70 -6.71
C PHE A 200 -21.27 -5.22 -6.49
N LEU A 201 -20.35 -4.63 -7.27
CA LEU A 201 -20.05 -3.19 -7.23
C LEU A 201 -20.91 -2.43 -8.24
N PRO A 202 -21.34 -1.20 -7.93
CA PRO A 202 -21.96 -0.33 -8.91
C PRO A 202 -20.99 0.03 -10.04
N ARG A 203 -21.48 0.52 -11.17
CA ARG A 203 -20.62 0.94 -12.29
C ARG A 203 -19.67 2.06 -11.87
N GLU A 204 -20.16 2.98 -11.05
CA GLU A 204 -19.45 4.15 -10.56
C GLU A 204 -19.60 4.27 -9.04
N PRO A 205 -18.59 4.75 -8.32
CA PRO A 205 -18.72 5.10 -6.92
C PRO A 205 -19.70 6.27 -6.78
N ALA A 206 -20.53 6.28 -5.73
CA ALA A 206 -21.44 7.39 -5.47
C ALA A 206 -20.64 8.65 -5.08
N PRO A 207 -21.09 9.86 -5.46
CA PRO A 207 -20.45 11.10 -5.08
C PRO A 207 -20.44 11.28 -3.56
N HIS A 208 -19.48 12.02 -3.06
CA HIS A 208 -19.35 12.34 -1.63
C HIS A 208 -20.30 13.48 -1.25
N GLY A 209 -20.82 13.45 -0.03
CA GLY A 209 -21.56 14.57 0.55
C GLY A 209 -20.69 15.81 0.75
N GLU A 210 -21.30 17.00 0.71
CA GLU A 210 -20.61 18.30 0.85
C GLU A 210 -20.38 18.73 2.32
N GLU A 211 -20.40 17.85 3.30
CA GLU A 211 -20.23 18.25 4.69
C GLU A 211 -18.83 18.84 4.95
N HIS A 212 -18.81 20.16 5.15
CA HIS A 212 -17.66 20.87 5.71
C HIS A 212 -17.65 20.65 7.22
N HIS A 213 -16.71 19.88 7.71
CA HIS A 213 -16.47 19.77 9.14
C HIS A 213 -15.41 20.80 9.54
N ASP A 214 -15.73 21.66 10.48
CA ASP A 214 -14.77 22.53 11.15
C ASP A 214 -13.70 21.67 11.82
N ALA A 215 -12.54 21.60 11.18
CA ALA A 215 -11.40 20.89 11.74
C ALA A 215 -10.56 21.85 12.58
N PRO A 216 -10.02 21.42 13.75
CA PRO A 216 -9.15 22.26 14.55
C PRO A 216 -7.99 22.82 13.72
N GLU A 217 -7.62 24.09 13.92
CA GLU A 217 -6.54 24.76 13.20
C GLU A 217 -5.19 24.00 13.34
N SER A 218 -5.00 23.33 14.48
CA SER A 218 -3.82 22.48 14.72
C SER A 218 -3.67 21.33 13.72
N TYR A 219 -4.73 20.93 12.99
CA TYR A 219 -4.65 19.82 12.05
C TYR A 219 -3.96 20.19 10.74
N ARG A 220 -3.99 21.46 10.31
CA ARG A 220 -3.30 21.92 9.08
C ARG A 220 -1.79 21.69 9.13
N PRO A 221 -1.04 22.16 10.17
CA PRO A 221 0.38 21.89 10.26
C PRO A 221 0.70 20.39 10.48
N MET A 222 -0.20 19.63 11.13
CA MET A 222 -0.04 18.18 11.25
C MET A 222 -0.13 17.49 9.90
N LEU A 223 -1.14 17.84 9.05
CA LEU A 223 -1.27 17.31 7.70
C LEU A 223 -0.06 17.69 6.84
N ALA A 224 0.37 18.93 6.88
CA ALA A 224 1.53 19.39 6.09
C ALA A 224 2.80 18.58 6.41
N SER A 225 3.06 18.31 7.71
CA SER A 225 4.18 17.47 8.13
C SER A 225 3.98 16.00 7.77
N ALA A 226 2.79 15.47 8.01
CA ALA A 226 2.48 14.07 7.74
C ALA A 226 2.58 13.72 6.25
N ARG A 227 2.26 14.65 5.35
CA ARG A 227 2.43 14.49 3.89
C ARG A 227 3.87 14.38 3.45
N VAL A 228 4.80 15.03 4.15
CA VAL A 228 6.25 14.88 3.89
C VAL A 228 6.75 13.57 4.50
N LEU A 229 6.28 13.20 5.69
CA LEU A 229 6.74 12.02 6.40
C LEU A 229 6.13 10.71 5.87
N LEU A 230 4.98 10.76 5.20
CA LEU A 230 4.38 9.57 4.61
C LEU A 230 5.26 8.92 3.53
N PRO A 231 5.70 9.64 2.46
CA PRO A 231 6.68 9.09 1.53
C PRO A 231 7.94 8.58 2.23
N THR A 232 8.38 9.27 3.29
CA THR A 232 9.57 8.89 4.07
C THR A 232 9.38 7.55 4.79
N ALA A 233 8.18 7.25 5.29
CA ALA A 233 7.88 5.93 5.84
C ALA A 233 8.00 4.83 4.77
N TYR A 234 7.61 5.14 3.53
CA TYR A 234 7.74 4.23 2.40
C TYR A 234 9.18 4.15 1.85
N VAL A 235 10.03 5.15 2.07
CA VAL A 235 11.49 5.03 1.85
C VAL A 235 12.05 3.91 2.71
N VAL A 236 11.76 3.91 4.02
CA VAL A 236 12.23 2.84 4.94
C VAL A 236 11.75 1.46 4.52
N ILE A 237 10.47 1.36 4.14
CA ILE A 237 9.91 0.06 3.72
C ILE A 237 10.46 -0.38 2.38
N GLY A 238 10.60 0.54 1.44
CA GLY A 238 11.19 0.28 0.13
C GLY A 238 12.64 -0.17 0.22
N ALA A 239 13.37 0.30 1.24
CA ALA A 239 14.74 -0.15 1.52
C ALA A 239 14.78 -1.49 2.27
N ILE A 240 14.00 -1.66 3.35
CA ILE A 240 14.08 -2.85 4.20
C ILE A 240 13.53 -4.11 3.51
N SER A 241 12.42 -4.02 2.77
CA SER A 241 11.79 -5.19 2.15
C SER A 241 12.71 -5.95 1.19
N PRO A 242 13.49 -5.31 0.28
CA PRO A 242 14.42 -6.01 -0.58
C PRO A 242 15.67 -6.56 0.13
N ILE A 243 16.11 -5.97 1.25
CA ILE A 243 17.32 -6.43 1.95
C ILE A 243 17.02 -7.44 3.06
N LEU A 244 15.78 -7.54 3.52
CA LEU A 244 15.38 -8.33 4.67
C LEU A 244 15.70 -9.84 4.54
N PRO A 245 15.47 -10.52 3.38
CA PRO A 245 15.84 -11.92 3.23
C PRO A 245 17.33 -12.18 3.49
N TYR A 246 18.19 -11.30 3.01
CA TYR A 246 19.65 -11.40 3.17
C TYR A 246 20.08 -11.19 4.63
N ALA A 247 19.48 -10.20 5.32
CA ALA A 247 19.73 -9.98 6.75
C ALA A 247 19.27 -11.18 7.62
N ILE A 248 18.16 -11.80 7.26
CA ILE A 248 17.65 -13.01 7.93
C ILE A 248 18.53 -14.21 7.63
N GLU A 249 19.05 -14.34 6.42
CA GLU A 249 19.95 -15.43 6.03
C GLU A 249 21.31 -15.35 6.75
N GLU A 250 21.88 -14.15 6.87
CA GLU A 250 23.13 -13.91 7.61
C GLU A 250 23.02 -14.35 9.08
N LEU A 251 21.81 -14.30 9.66
CA LEU A 251 21.53 -14.79 11.02
C LEU A 251 21.28 -16.30 11.09
N SER A 252 21.40 -17.03 9.98
CA SER A 252 21.20 -18.49 9.88
C SER A 252 19.84 -18.96 10.39
N ILE A 253 18.79 -18.14 10.20
CA ILE A 253 17.42 -18.48 10.61
C ILE A 253 16.88 -19.59 9.70
N ASP A 254 16.21 -20.56 10.32
CA ASP A 254 15.57 -21.68 9.61
C ASP A 254 14.63 -21.17 8.52
N PRO A 255 14.69 -21.73 7.30
CA PRO A 255 13.87 -21.31 6.16
C PRO A 255 12.36 -21.22 6.47
N ALA A 256 11.83 -22.11 7.32
CA ALA A 256 10.41 -22.10 7.70
C ALA A 256 10.00 -20.82 8.46
N TRP A 257 10.93 -20.13 9.11
CA TRP A 257 10.69 -18.92 9.89
C TRP A 257 11.06 -17.61 9.17
N ARG A 258 11.73 -17.67 8.02
CA ARG A 258 12.23 -16.46 7.33
C ARG A 258 11.11 -15.52 6.89
N THR A 259 10.12 -16.02 6.17
CA THR A 259 8.97 -15.19 5.75
C THR A 259 8.00 -14.85 6.89
N PRO A 260 7.71 -15.74 7.88
CA PRO A 260 7.00 -15.34 9.09
C PRO A 260 7.67 -14.20 9.85
N LEU A 261 8.98 -14.25 10.04
CA LEU A 261 9.72 -13.16 10.68
C LEU A 261 9.63 -11.86 9.87
N GLY A 262 9.75 -11.97 8.53
CA GLY A 262 9.54 -10.84 7.63
C GLY A 262 8.15 -10.21 7.73
N SER A 263 7.12 -10.95 8.15
CA SER A 263 5.76 -10.44 8.33
C SER A 263 5.55 -9.65 9.63
N LEU A 264 6.46 -9.73 10.59
CA LEU A 264 6.28 -9.19 11.94
C LEU A 264 5.95 -7.69 11.93
N TRP A 265 6.74 -6.89 11.22
CA TRP A 265 6.50 -5.44 11.16
C TRP A 265 5.15 -5.06 10.54
N LEU A 266 4.63 -5.90 9.62
CA LEU A 266 3.32 -5.71 8.98
C LEU A 266 2.17 -5.87 9.98
N PHE A 267 2.24 -6.90 10.83
CA PHE A 267 1.23 -7.10 11.89
C PHE A 267 1.36 -6.06 13.00
N VAL A 268 2.59 -5.68 13.38
CA VAL A 268 2.81 -4.60 14.36
C VAL A 268 2.26 -3.27 13.82
N ARG A 269 2.44 -2.98 12.53
CA ARG A 269 1.81 -1.83 11.87
C ARG A 269 0.29 -1.87 11.97
N ALA A 270 -0.33 -3.01 11.64
CA ALA A 270 -1.78 -3.17 11.73
C ALA A 270 -2.28 -2.99 13.18
N ALA A 271 -1.56 -3.51 14.16
CA ALA A 271 -1.86 -3.32 15.57
C ALA A 271 -1.74 -1.84 15.99
N ALA A 272 -0.68 -1.15 15.59
CA ALA A 272 -0.49 0.28 15.86
C ALA A 272 -1.64 1.12 15.26
N VAL A 273 -2.02 0.88 14.01
CA VAL A 273 -3.17 1.54 13.36
C VAL A 273 -4.46 1.25 14.11
N SER A 274 -4.68 0.01 14.56
CA SER A 274 -5.89 -0.35 15.32
C SER A 274 -5.98 0.42 16.65
N VAL A 275 -4.86 0.58 17.35
CA VAL A 275 -4.79 1.38 18.58
C VAL A 275 -5.09 2.86 18.30
N LEU A 276 -4.50 3.42 17.23
CA LEU A 276 -4.74 4.81 16.86
C LEU A 276 -6.18 5.08 16.44
N ALA A 277 -6.82 4.12 15.76
CA ALA A 277 -8.21 4.23 15.31
C ALA A 277 -9.21 4.34 16.46
N VAL A 278 -8.90 3.75 17.61
CA VAL A 278 -9.79 3.74 18.81
C VAL A 278 -9.38 4.73 19.90
N THR A 279 -8.24 5.42 19.71
CA THR A 279 -7.72 6.38 20.71
C THR A 279 -7.60 7.79 20.14
N HIS A 280 -7.61 8.80 21.03
CA HIS A 280 -7.57 10.22 20.63
C HIS A 280 -6.36 10.97 21.19
N PHE A 281 -5.50 10.31 22.00
CA PHE A 281 -4.38 10.96 22.69
C PHE A 281 -3.34 11.58 21.76
N TRP A 282 -3.27 11.14 20.52
CA TRP A 282 -2.28 11.56 19.53
C TRP A 282 -2.76 12.72 18.63
N HIS A 283 -4.07 13.07 18.67
CA HIS A 283 -4.66 14.10 17.81
C HIS A 283 -4.02 15.47 18.06
N GLY A 284 -3.56 16.14 16.98
CA GLY A 284 -2.95 17.46 17.05
C GLY A 284 -1.59 17.52 17.77
N ARG A 285 -0.99 16.37 18.11
CA ARG A 285 0.28 16.31 18.85
C ARG A 285 1.45 15.93 17.94
N TRP A 286 2.41 16.83 17.81
CA TRP A 286 3.63 16.64 17.02
C TRP A 286 4.55 15.53 17.57
N GLN A 287 4.48 15.22 18.87
CA GLN A 287 5.26 14.17 19.51
C GLN A 287 5.06 12.80 18.85
N GLY A 288 3.83 12.52 18.36
CA GLY A 288 3.53 11.29 17.63
C GLY A 288 4.32 11.17 16.34
N LEU A 289 4.48 12.27 15.60
CA LEU A 289 5.27 12.29 14.35
C LEU A 289 6.78 12.13 14.61
N VAL A 290 7.30 12.75 15.68
CA VAL A 290 8.70 12.58 16.08
C VAL A 290 8.97 11.15 16.55
N LEU A 291 8.09 10.59 17.41
CA LEU A 291 8.21 9.20 17.83
C LEU A 291 8.22 8.26 16.64
N ALA A 292 7.33 8.48 15.67
CA ALA A 292 7.25 7.66 14.47
C ALA A 292 8.54 7.72 13.63
N ALA A 293 9.07 8.92 13.40
CA ALA A 293 10.30 9.11 12.63
C ALA A 293 11.53 8.51 13.33
N THR A 294 11.65 8.68 14.65
CA THR A 294 12.74 8.06 15.43
C THR A 294 12.62 6.53 15.49
N ALA A 295 11.40 6.00 15.60
CA ALA A 295 11.15 4.56 15.54
C ALA A 295 11.50 3.97 14.17
N LEU A 296 11.20 4.68 13.06
CA LEU A 296 11.61 4.26 11.72
C LEU A 296 13.13 4.27 11.54
N ALA A 297 13.80 5.35 11.93
CA ALA A 297 15.26 5.47 11.78
C ALA A 297 16.01 4.44 12.64
N GLY A 298 15.66 4.35 13.93
CA GLY A 298 16.25 3.39 14.84
C GLY A 298 15.91 1.95 14.47
N GLY A 299 14.64 1.69 14.11
CA GLY A 299 14.18 0.37 13.68
C GLY A 299 14.87 -0.10 12.40
N PHE A 300 15.03 0.78 11.42
CA PHE A 300 15.77 0.46 10.19
C PHE A 300 17.23 0.11 10.48
N THR A 301 17.92 0.95 11.28
CA THR A 301 19.30 0.71 11.68
C THR A 301 19.45 -0.64 12.39
N MET A 302 18.57 -0.91 13.37
CA MET A 302 18.57 -2.18 14.11
C MET A 302 18.30 -3.39 13.22
N ALA A 303 17.40 -3.28 12.25
CA ALA A 303 17.06 -4.39 11.36
C ALA A 303 18.15 -4.63 10.29
N ALA A 304 18.71 -3.56 9.71
CA ALA A 304 19.69 -3.64 8.65
C ALA A 304 21.09 -4.08 9.13
N LEU A 305 21.44 -3.76 10.38
CA LEU A 305 22.73 -4.10 11.00
C LEU A 305 22.56 -5.09 12.16
N ALA A 306 21.53 -5.92 12.15
CA ALA A 306 21.19 -6.82 13.25
C ALA A 306 22.31 -7.83 13.52
N PRO A 307 22.98 -7.81 14.69
CA PRO A 307 23.99 -8.80 15.04
C PRO A 307 23.37 -10.13 15.52
N ASN A 308 22.08 -10.14 15.81
CA ASN A 308 21.32 -11.30 16.28
C ASN A 308 19.82 -11.13 16.05
N THR A 309 19.09 -12.22 16.16
CA THR A 309 17.63 -12.26 15.95
C THR A 309 16.85 -11.31 16.86
N ALA A 310 17.27 -11.12 18.12
CA ALA A 310 16.56 -10.23 19.03
C ALA A 310 16.63 -8.76 18.58
N THR A 311 17.78 -8.31 18.09
CA THR A 311 17.96 -6.98 17.53
C THR A 311 17.14 -6.81 16.24
N LEU A 312 17.12 -7.82 15.36
CA LEU A 312 16.27 -7.82 14.18
C LEU A 312 14.78 -7.68 14.54
N VAL A 313 14.29 -8.48 15.46
CA VAL A 313 12.90 -8.44 15.95
C VAL A 313 12.56 -7.06 16.52
N ALA A 314 13.42 -6.51 17.36
CA ALA A 314 13.21 -5.17 17.94
C ALA A 314 13.17 -4.09 16.85
N GLY A 315 14.04 -4.17 15.85
CA GLY A 315 14.04 -3.29 14.68
C GLY A 315 12.73 -3.38 13.88
N LEU A 316 12.27 -4.59 13.57
CA LEU A 316 11.02 -4.82 12.84
C LEU A 316 9.79 -4.31 13.63
N VAL A 317 9.77 -4.49 14.95
CA VAL A 317 8.72 -3.93 15.80
C VAL A 317 8.73 -2.40 15.76
N ALA A 318 9.89 -1.78 15.88
CA ALA A 318 10.02 -0.32 15.80
C ALA A 318 9.57 0.23 14.43
N ILE A 319 9.96 -0.42 13.32
CA ILE A 319 9.50 -0.08 11.96
C ILE A 319 7.96 -0.17 11.89
N GLY A 320 7.37 -1.26 12.38
CA GLY A 320 5.91 -1.43 12.35
C GLY A 320 5.16 -0.33 13.10
N ILE A 321 5.62 0.04 14.30
CA ILE A 321 5.06 1.14 15.09
C ILE A 321 5.21 2.47 14.35
N GLY A 322 6.43 2.80 13.93
CA GLY A 322 6.72 4.07 13.25
C GLY A 322 5.91 4.26 11.96
N HIS A 323 5.87 3.23 11.12
CA HIS A 323 5.08 3.25 9.90
C HIS A 323 3.57 3.37 10.17
N GLY A 324 3.04 2.60 11.13
CA GLY A 324 1.63 2.68 11.51
C GLY A 324 1.22 4.08 11.97
N LEU A 325 2.05 4.72 12.79
CA LEU A 325 1.86 6.09 13.27
C LEU A 325 1.81 7.10 12.10
N LEU A 326 2.80 7.08 11.20
CA LEU A 326 2.86 8.03 10.08
C LEU A 326 1.73 7.81 9.07
N TYR A 327 1.51 6.55 8.67
CA TYR A 327 0.47 6.21 7.71
C TYR A 327 -0.92 6.66 8.19
N TYR A 328 -1.29 6.25 9.41
CA TYR A 328 -2.62 6.56 9.92
C TYR A 328 -2.81 8.04 10.23
N SER A 329 -1.77 8.73 10.72
CA SER A 329 -1.82 10.18 10.93
C SER A 329 -2.03 10.94 9.63
N ALA A 330 -1.28 10.61 8.57
CA ALA A 330 -1.43 11.24 7.27
C ALA A 330 -2.84 11.05 6.70
N LEU A 331 -3.34 9.80 6.74
CA LEU A 331 -4.68 9.45 6.27
C LEU A 331 -5.76 10.17 7.09
N TYR A 332 -5.66 10.17 8.42
CA TYR A 332 -6.64 10.79 9.32
C TYR A 332 -6.74 12.31 9.09
N TYR A 333 -5.60 13.02 9.05
CA TYR A 333 -5.61 14.47 8.85
C TYR A 333 -6.06 14.85 7.44
N ALA A 334 -5.70 14.06 6.41
CA ALA A 334 -6.19 14.26 5.05
C ALA A 334 -7.71 14.14 4.96
N MET A 335 -8.29 13.08 5.54
CA MET A 335 -9.75 12.89 5.56
C MET A 335 -10.50 13.98 6.33
N ARG A 336 -9.86 14.61 7.32
CA ARG A 336 -10.48 15.69 8.11
C ARG A 336 -10.44 17.04 7.43
N LEU A 337 -9.52 17.27 6.51
CA LEU A 337 -9.26 18.57 5.88
C LEU A 337 -9.59 18.62 4.39
N GLU A 338 -9.72 17.47 3.72
CA GLU A 338 -9.81 17.37 2.26
C GLU A 338 -10.91 16.42 1.80
N ARG A 339 -11.27 16.53 0.53
CA ARG A 339 -12.22 15.62 -0.13
C ARG A 339 -11.49 14.36 -0.59
N ALA A 340 -12.07 13.18 -0.34
CA ALA A 340 -11.54 11.91 -0.81
C ALA A 340 -12.12 11.60 -2.21
N ASP A 341 -11.39 11.90 -3.27
CA ASP A 341 -11.71 11.54 -4.66
C ASP A 341 -10.60 10.68 -5.29
N ILE A 342 -10.82 10.20 -6.53
CA ILE A 342 -9.85 9.33 -7.24
C ILE A 342 -8.54 10.09 -7.51
N ASP A 343 -8.58 11.39 -7.76
CA ASP A 343 -7.36 12.19 -7.99
C ASP A 343 -6.55 12.37 -6.72
N ALA A 344 -7.21 12.57 -5.58
CA ALA A 344 -6.57 12.62 -4.26
C ALA A 344 -5.94 11.26 -3.92
N GLY A 345 -6.65 10.16 -4.16
CA GLY A 345 -6.11 8.80 -4.03
C GLY A 345 -4.91 8.55 -4.94
N GLY A 346 -4.97 8.95 -6.20
CA GLY A 346 -3.85 8.86 -7.15
C GLY A 346 -2.63 9.65 -6.71
N THR A 347 -2.83 10.86 -6.16
CA THR A 347 -1.74 11.68 -5.61
C THR A 347 -1.14 11.01 -4.36
N HIS A 348 -1.97 10.45 -3.49
CA HIS A 348 -1.53 9.72 -2.30
C HIS A 348 -0.67 8.51 -2.68
N GLU A 349 -1.13 7.70 -3.63
CA GLU A 349 -0.42 6.54 -4.14
C GLU A 349 0.87 6.91 -4.88
N ALA A 350 0.88 8.03 -5.61
CA ALA A 350 2.10 8.54 -6.25
C ALA A 350 3.17 8.94 -5.22
N LEU A 351 2.78 9.58 -4.11
CA LEU A 351 3.69 9.91 -3.00
C LEU A 351 4.24 8.64 -2.33
N ILE A 352 3.42 7.61 -2.16
CA ILE A 352 3.85 6.28 -1.73
C ILE A 352 4.88 5.71 -2.71
N GLY A 353 4.58 5.79 -4.00
CA GLY A 353 5.47 5.34 -5.08
C GLY A 353 6.83 6.03 -5.08
N VAL A 354 6.88 7.34 -4.78
CA VAL A 354 8.15 8.06 -4.61
C VAL A 354 8.99 7.44 -3.49
N GLY A 355 8.38 7.11 -2.35
CA GLY A 355 9.07 6.44 -1.25
C GLY A 355 9.61 5.06 -1.67
N TYR A 356 8.81 4.29 -2.38
CA TYR A 356 9.22 2.99 -2.92
C TYR A 356 10.35 3.07 -3.97
N VAL A 357 10.52 4.19 -4.68
CA VAL A 357 11.67 4.43 -5.59
C VAL A 357 12.90 4.88 -4.81
N VAL A 358 12.73 5.88 -3.93
CA VAL A 358 13.85 6.50 -3.21
C VAL A 358 14.49 5.52 -2.23
N GLY A 359 13.70 4.71 -1.52
CA GLY A 359 14.21 3.75 -0.54
C GLY A 359 15.19 2.73 -1.14
N PRO A 360 14.77 1.85 -2.06
CA PRO A 360 15.70 0.88 -2.65
C PRO A 360 16.79 1.58 -3.49
N GLY A 361 16.55 2.76 -4.05
CA GLY A 361 17.56 3.55 -4.75
C GLY A 361 18.66 4.06 -3.82
N ALA A 362 18.29 4.60 -2.67
CA ALA A 362 19.23 5.04 -1.63
C ALA A 362 20.00 3.85 -1.03
N ALA A 363 19.29 2.74 -0.76
CA ALA A 363 19.90 1.51 -0.29
C ALA A 363 20.88 0.92 -1.32
N LEU A 364 20.56 0.96 -2.61
CA LEU A 364 21.45 0.51 -3.69
C LEU A 364 22.71 1.38 -3.74
N ALA A 365 22.58 2.71 -3.74
CA ALA A 365 23.69 3.65 -3.74
C ALA A 365 24.57 3.47 -2.48
N GLY A 366 23.96 3.36 -1.31
CA GLY A 366 24.68 3.13 -0.05
C GLY A 366 25.39 1.78 -0.04
N GLY A 367 24.74 0.73 -0.52
CA GLY A 367 25.29 -0.62 -0.61
C GLY A 367 26.51 -0.73 -1.56
N MET A 368 26.48 0.03 -2.65
CA MET A 368 27.61 0.13 -3.57
C MET A 368 28.79 0.92 -2.97
N TRP A 369 28.50 1.89 -2.09
CA TRP A 369 29.53 2.72 -1.45
C TRP A 369 30.23 2.01 -0.29
N ASN A 370 29.48 1.44 0.68
CA ASN A 370 30.06 0.84 1.89
C ASN A 370 29.19 -0.30 2.45
N GLY A 371 28.65 -1.17 1.62
CA GLY A 371 27.88 -2.34 2.06
C GLY A 371 26.71 -1.98 2.98
N ALA A 372 26.49 -2.77 4.02
CA ALA A 372 25.36 -2.58 4.94
C ALA A 372 25.41 -1.23 5.72
N GLU A 373 26.60 -0.81 6.14
CA GLU A 373 26.79 0.47 6.81
C GLU A 373 26.49 1.65 5.87
N GLY A 374 26.87 1.53 4.60
CA GLY A 374 26.55 2.52 3.57
C GLY A 374 25.05 2.62 3.34
N ILE A 375 24.32 1.50 3.30
CA ILE A 375 22.86 1.48 3.22
C ILE A 375 22.26 2.29 4.36
N VAL A 376 22.63 1.98 5.60
CA VAL A 376 22.11 2.68 6.79
C VAL A 376 22.46 4.16 6.76
N THR A 377 23.69 4.51 6.41
CA THR A 377 24.13 5.90 6.37
C THR A 377 23.32 6.74 5.37
N VAL A 378 23.15 6.25 4.14
CA VAL A 378 22.39 6.98 3.10
C VAL A 378 20.93 7.09 3.47
N GLU A 379 20.31 6.01 3.99
CA GLU A 379 18.93 6.04 4.47
C GLU A 379 18.73 7.05 5.61
N LEU A 380 19.61 7.09 6.59
CA LEU A 380 19.53 8.06 7.68
C LEU A 380 19.69 9.51 7.21
N ILE A 381 20.50 9.77 6.19
CA ILE A 381 20.60 11.09 5.54
C ILE A 381 19.26 11.46 4.89
N VAL A 382 18.66 10.56 4.12
CA VAL A 382 17.35 10.79 3.49
C VAL A 382 16.26 11.06 4.54
N LEU A 383 16.22 10.26 5.62
CA LEU A 383 15.30 10.46 6.74
C LEU A 383 15.51 11.80 7.45
N GLY A 384 16.77 12.18 7.70
CA GLY A 384 17.13 13.46 8.31
C GLY A 384 16.68 14.66 7.47
N LEU A 385 16.91 14.61 6.16
CA LEU A 385 16.44 15.64 5.22
C LEU A 385 14.91 15.74 5.20
N ALA A 386 14.22 14.61 5.18
CA ALA A 386 12.76 14.58 5.23
C ALA A 386 12.20 15.14 6.55
N MET A 387 12.85 14.89 7.68
CA MET A 387 12.49 15.49 8.97
C MET A 387 12.64 17.00 8.96
N LEU A 388 13.70 17.53 8.36
CA LEU A 388 13.90 18.99 8.21
C LEU A 388 12.82 19.60 7.31
N LEU A 389 12.47 18.94 6.21
CA LEU A 389 11.39 19.37 5.32
C LEU A 389 10.01 19.32 6.02
N ALA A 390 9.73 18.28 6.80
CA ALA A 390 8.50 18.17 7.58
C ALA A 390 8.39 19.29 8.64
N LEU A 391 9.50 19.62 9.32
CA LEU A 391 9.55 20.73 10.25
C LEU A 391 9.32 22.09 9.55
N GLN A 392 9.89 22.28 8.36
CA GLN A 392 9.63 23.48 7.55
C GLN A 392 8.18 23.58 7.12
N ALA A 393 7.58 22.48 6.67
CA ALA A 393 6.17 22.40 6.28
C ALA A 393 5.27 22.77 7.47
N TRP A 394 5.56 22.20 8.64
CA TRP A 394 4.85 22.51 9.88
C TRP A 394 4.92 23.99 10.22
N ARG A 395 6.14 24.59 10.24
CA ARG A 395 6.36 26.01 10.56
C ARG A 395 5.63 26.96 9.60
N ARG A 396 5.61 26.63 8.29
CA ARG A 396 4.90 27.44 7.27
C ARG A 396 3.40 27.39 7.48
N SER A 397 2.86 26.23 7.78
CA SER A 397 1.41 26.01 7.95
C SER A 397 0.87 26.46 9.31
N ALA A 398 1.75 26.62 10.32
CA ALA A 398 1.38 27.12 11.64
C ALA A 398 1.38 28.67 11.73
N ARG A 399 1.86 29.37 10.70
CA ARG A 399 1.80 30.85 10.68
C ARG A 399 0.37 31.27 10.36
N PRO A 400 -0.23 32.22 11.14
CA PRO A 400 -1.50 32.79 10.78
C PRO A 400 -1.40 33.43 9.39
N ALA A 401 -2.45 33.26 8.56
CA ALA A 401 -2.53 34.00 7.33
C ALA A 401 -2.49 35.50 7.70
N THR A 402 -1.41 36.17 7.38
CA THR A 402 -1.33 37.61 7.51
C THR A 402 -2.45 38.20 6.64
N ALA A 403 -3.43 38.81 7.31
CA ALA A 403 -4.55 39.49 6.69
C ALA A 403 -4.09 40.62 5.78
#